data_458cc7e173938437d9ef777fbcd3ac54
#
_entry.id   458cc7e173938437d9ef777fbcd3ac54
#
_cell.length_a   1.000
_cell.length_b   1.000
_cell.length_c   1.000
_cell.angle_alpha   90.00
_cell.angle_beta   90.00
_cell.angle_gamma   90.00
#
_symmetry.space_group_name_H-M   'P 1'
#
loop_
_entity.id
_entity.type
_entity.pdbx_description
1 polymer ?
#
loop_
_entity_poly.entity_id
_entity_poly.type
_entity_poly.pdbx_seq_one_letter_code
_entity_poly.pdbx_strand_id
1 'polypeptide(L)'
;MKDTIANEIQEEIEKSKAWVEERTGHACTMFCYPKGDWSGSIAGLVKGAGFQGARTVEELCFSAGNPFALPTSLHLYPFPWRKRFTRWWHLFDIAGPWRVKRGRLSEMKIPMIAQRGWLSLACALFDRALQEERPFFHLWGHTEEIRRYGMQGDLKNFLAYVHEHRGAITPLTNGALVSRLFT
;
A
#
# COMPACT_ATOMS: atom_id res chain seq x y z
N MET A 1 -24.34 -2.65 23.72
CA MET A 1 -24.35 -2.30 22.28
C MET A 1 -22.96 -2.07 21.70
N LYS A 2 -22.04 -1.25 22.28
CA LYS A 2 -20.66 -1.10 21.76
C LYS A 2 -19.84 -2.39 21.89
N ASP A 3 -19.97 -3.09 22.97
CA ASP A 3 -19.25 -4.36 23.24
C ASP A 3 -19.72 -5.48 22.28
N THR A 4 -21.00 -5.51 21.92
CA THR A 4 -21.55 -6.48 20.96
C THR A 4 -20.93 -6.29 19.58
N ILE A 5 -20.83 -5.04 19.09
CA ILE A 5 -20.22 -4.72 17.80
C ILE A 5 -18.72 -5.05 17.81
N ALA A 6 -18.02 -4.77 18.90
CA ALA A 6 -16.61 -5.11 19.02
C ALA A 6 -16.38 -6.63 18.96
N ASN A 7 -17.21 -7.42 19.62
CA ASN A 7 -17.16 -8.87 19.59
C ASN A 7 -17.45 -9.44 18.21
N GLU A 8 -18.44 -8.90 17.48
CA GLU A 8 -18.75 -9.29 16.10
C GLU A 8 -17.54 -9.02 15.16
N ILE A 9 -16.92 -7.83 15.27
CA ILE A 9 -15.73 -7.49 14.50
C ILE A 9 -14.56 -8.43 14.83
N GLN A 10 -14.35 -8.71 16.11
CA GLN A 10 -13.29 -9.65 16.56
C GLN A 10 -13.50 -11.03 15.95
N GLU A 11 -14.70 -11.57 16.01
CA GLU A 11 -15.04 -12.86 15.41
C GLU A 11 -14.79 -12.89 13.89
N GLU A 12 -15.16 -11.84 13.17
CA GLU A 12 -14.93 -11.75 11.72
C GLU A 12 -13.44 -11.72 11.39
N ILE A 13 -12.62 -11.01 12.17
CA ILE A 13 -11.16 -10.98 12.03
C ILE A 13 -10.57 -12.36 12.26
N GLU A 14 -10.97 -13.05 13.33
CA GLU A 14 -10.49 -14.39 13.66
C GLU A 14 -10.91 -15.44 12.62
N LYS A 15 -12.18 -15.41 12.18
CA LYS A 15 -12.68 -16.27 11.11
C LYS A 15 -11.90 -16.07 9.81
N SER A 16 -11.62 -14.81 9.44
CA SER A 16 -10.85 -14.50 8.23
C SER A 16 -9.42 -15.05 8.31
N LYS A 17 -8.78 -14.93 9.46
CA LYS A 17 -7.46 -15.49 9.74
C LYS A 17 -7.46 -17.00 9.60
N ALA A 18 -8.35 -17.68 10.32
CA ALA A 18 -8.49 -19.14 10.30
C ALA A 18 -8.76 -19.65 8.88
N TRP A 19 -9.61 -18.97 8.12
CA TRP A 19 -9.93 -19.32 6.73
C TRP A 19 -8.71 -19.30 5.80
N VAL A 20 -7.82 -18.30 5.98
CA VAL A 20 -6.57 -18.21 5.19
C VAL A 20 -5.60 -19.31 5.62
N GLU A 21 -5.40 -19.51 6.93
CA GLU A 21 -4.47 -20.50 7.49
C GLU A 21 -4.86 -21.93 7.09
N GLU A 22 -6.14 -22.27 7.15
CA GLU A 22 -6.66 -23.56 6.72
C GLU A 22 -6.37 -23.86 5.24
N ARG A 23 -6.48 -22.84 4.37
CA ARG A 23 -6.30 -23.03 2.92
C ARG A 23 -4.86 -22.97 2.45
N THR A 24 -4.03 -22.25 3.15
CA THR A 24 -2.62 -22.05 2.78
C THR A 24 -1.66 -22.99 3.50
N GLY A 25 -2.07 -23.54 4.65
CA GLY A 25 -1.20 -24.29 5.55
C GLY A 25 -0.12 -23.43 6.23
N HIS A 26 -0.23 -22.11 6.14
CA HIS A 26 0.75 -21.16 6.68
C HIS A 26 0.09 -20.16 7.63
N ALA A 27 0.84 -19.72 8.66
CA ALA A 27 0.38 -18.70 9.57
C ALA A 27 0.09 -17.37 8.86
N CYS A 28 -1.11 -16.82 9.07
CA CYS A 28 -1.51 -15.53 8.56
C CYS A 28 -1.09 -14.44 9.58
N THR A 29 0.07 -13.85 9.36
CA THR A 29 0.68 -12.89 10.30
C THR A 29 0.33 -11.43 10.02
N MET A 30 -0.20 -11.13 8.83
CA MET A 30 -0.47 -9.77 8.39
C MET A 30 -1.94 -9.56 8.06
N PHE A 31 -2.46 -8.42 8.48
CA PHE A 31 -3.81 -7.96 8.18
C PHE A 31 -3.80 -6.79 7.18
N CYS A 32 -4.88 -6.63 6.44
CA CYS A 32 -5.12 -5.45 5.61
C CYS A 32 -6.52 -4.91 5.91
N TYR A 33 -6.61 -3.65 6.34
CA TYR A 33 -7.89 -3.05 6.68
C TYR A 33 -8.78 -2.91 5.44
N PRO A 34 -10.02 -3.42 5.47
CA PRO A 34 -10.96 -3.24 4.38
C PRO A 34 -11.12 -1.75 4.05
N LYS A 35 -10.96 -1.39 2.77
CA LYS A 35 -11.00 0.01 2.27
C LYS A 35 -9.97 0.95 2.92
N GLY A 36 -9.07 0.44 3.75
CA GLY A 36 -8.12 1.23 4.51
C GLY A 36 -8.69 1.89 5.77
N ASP A 37 -9.93 1.60 6.12
CA ASP A 37 -10.60 2.14 7.30
C ASP A 37 -10.03 1.48 8.56
N TRP A 38 -9.32 2.24 9.38
CA TRP A 38 -8.71 1.76 10.60
C TRP A 38 -8.83 2.77 11.76
N SER A 39 -8.74 2.26 12.97
CA SER A 39 -8.66 3.06 14.19
C SER A 39 -7.82 2.32 15.23
N GLY A 40 -7.41 3.01 16.27
CA GLY A 40 -6.67 2.38 17.37
C GLY A 40 -7.43 1.22 18.03
N SER A 41 -8.75 1.32 18.12
CA SER A 41 -9.60 0.26 18.65
C SER A 41 -9.60 -0.97 17.74
N ILE A 42 -9.77 -0.78 16.42
CA ILE A 42 -9.72 -1.88 15.44
C ILE A 42 -8.33 -2.50 15.39
N ALA A 43 -7.26 -1.69 15.45
CA ALA A 43 -5.90 -2.19 15.55
C ALA A 43 -5.68 -3.06 16.79
N GLY A 44 -6.31 -2.72 17.92
CA GLY A 44 -6.33 -3.54 19.13
C GLY A 44 -6.98 -4.91 18.92
N LEU A 45 -8.12 -4.97 18.23
CA LEU A 45 -8.79 -6.23 17.87
C LEU A 45 -7.93 -7.09 16.93
N VAL A 46 -7.32 -6.48 15.91
CA VAL A 46 -6.40 -7.16 14.99
C VAL A 46 -5.19 -7.74 15.74
N LYS A 47 -4.62 -6.98 16.66
CA LYS A 47 -3.55 -7.47 17.55
C LYS A 47 -4.02 -8.61 18.44
N GLY A 48 -5.23 -8.50 19.03
CA GLY A 48 -5.85 -9.53 19.87
C GLY A 48 -6.08 -10.85 19.13
N ALA A 49 -6.39 -10.79 17.83
CA ALA A 49 -6.51 -11.96 16.96
C ALA A 49 -5.16 -12.61 16.57
N GLY A 50 -4.04 -12.12 17.11
CA GLY A 50 -2.72 -12.71 16.91
C GLY A 50 -2.04 -12.35 15.59
N PHE A 51 -2.43 -11.25 14.93
CA PHE A 51 -1.65 -10.69 13.83
C PHE A 51 -0.43 -9.94 14.37
N GLN A 52 0.64 -9.91 13.58
CA GLN A 52 1.89 -9.22 13.90
C GLN A 52 1.90 -7.77 13.40
N GLY A 53 1.09 -7.48 12.40
CA GLY A 53 0.97 -6.14 11.84
C GLY A 53 -0.18 -6.01 10.85
N ALA A 54 -0.45 -4.77 10.45
CA ALA A 54 -1.51 -4.46 9.51
C ALA A 54 -1.15 -3.32 8.55
N ARG A 55 -1.66 -3.41 7.32
CA ARG A 55 -1.48 -2.41 6.27
C ARG A 55 -2.65 -1.46 6.17
N THR A 56 -2.31 -0.17 6.07
CA THR A 56 -3.23 0.91 5.67
C THR A 56 -3.08 1.21 4.17
N VAL A 57 -3.89 2.11 3.67
CA VAL A 57 -3.80 2.61 2.27
C VAL A 57 -3.20 4.02 2.21
N GLU A 58 -2.59 4.50 3.28
CA GLU A 58 -1.92 5.81 3.27
C GLU A 58 -0.73 5.77 2.32
N GLU A 59 -0.75 6.64 1.30
CA GLU A 59 0.24 6.66 0.24
C GLU A 59 1.37 7.67 0.47
N LEU A 60 2.45 7.52 -0.31
CA LEU A 60 3.64 8.37 -0.28
C LEU A 60 4.34 8.40 1.08
N CYS A 61 4.31 7.25 1.76
CA CYS A 61 4.99 7.02 3.03
C CYS A 61 6.03 5.91 2.90
N PHE A 62 7.18 6.10 3.55
CA PHE A 62 8.36 5.23 3.42
C PHE A 62 8.93 4.81 4.78
N SER A 63 8.21 5.11 5.84
CA SER A 63 8.52 4.72 7.21
C SER A 63 7.24 4.45 7.98
N ALA A 64 7.32 3.70 9.06
CA ALA A 64 6.19 3.39 9.92
C ALA A 64 6.62 3.45 11.39
N GLY A 65 5.79 4.03 12.23
CA GLY A 65 5.97 4.07 13.67
C GLY A 65 5.14 3.03 14.43
N ASN A 66 4.27 2.29 13.73
CA ASN A 66 3.36 1.33 14.32
C ASN A 66 3.18 0.13 13.39
N PRO A 67 3.43 -1.12 13.86
CA PRO A 67 3.25 -2.32 13.05
C PRO A 67 1.81 -2.55 12.60
N PHE A 68 0.82 -2.00 13.31
CA PHE A 68 -0.60 -2.08 12.95
C PHE A 68 -1.11 -0.89 12.12
N ALA A 69 -0.22 -0.04 11.63
CA ALA A 69 -0.53 1.08 10.75
C ALA A 69 0.55 1.28 9.69
N LEU A 70 0.95 0.19 9.01
CA LEU A 70 1.98 0.24 7.98
C LEU A 70 1.43 0.93 6.73
N PRO A 71 2.00 2.06 6.31
CA PRO A 71 1.56 2.77 5.12
C PRO A 71 2.09 2.13 3.84
N THR A 72 1.68 2.64 2.69
CA THR A 72 2.19 2.27 1.38
C THR A 72 3.00 3.39 0.74
N SER A 73 3.99 3.05 -0.09
CA SER A 73 4.77 4.06 -0.81
C SER A 73 4.05 4.49 -2.08
N LEU A 74 3.46 3.55 -2.81
CA LEU A 74 2.76 3.87 -4.06
C LEU A 74 1.67 2.85 -4.38
N HIS A 75 0.52 3.37 -4.85
CA HIS A 75 -0.55 2.57 -5.42
C HIS A 75 -0.37 2.43 -6.94
N LEU A 76 -0.51 1.21 -7.45
CA LEU A 76 -0.51 0.94 -8.88
C LEU A 76 -1.88 1.31 -9.46
N TYR A 77 -2.05 2.60 -9.73
CA TYR A 77 -3.28 3.22 -10.21
C TYR A 77 -2.95 4.32 -11.25
N PRO A 78 -3.81 4.57 -12.25
CA PRO A 78 -3.55 5.59 -13.26
C PRO A 78 -3.16 6.94 -12.68
N PHE A 79 -2.05 7.49 -13.21
CA PHE A 79 -1.50 8.77 -12.82
C PHE A 79 -0.87 9.44 -14.07
N PRO A 80 -0.93 10.77 -14.22
CA PRO A 80 -1.60 11.76 -13.34
C PRO A 80 -3.11 11.87 -13.58
N TRP A 81 -3.61 11.27 -14.67
CA TRP A 81 -4.96 11.42 -15.15
C TRP A 81 -5.79 10.16 -14.91
N ARG A 82 -7.09 10.33 -14.63
CA ARG A 82 -8.04 9.21 -14.60
C ARG A 82 -8.20 8.63 -16.01
N LYS A 83 -8.00 7.35 -16.18
CA LYS A 83 -8.19 6.66 -17.47
C LYS A 83 -9.66 6.25 -17.74
N ARG A 84 -10.51 6.17 -16.71
CA ARG A 84 -11.93 5.82 -16.83
C ARG A 84 -12.78 6.53 -15.78
N PHE A 85 -14.01 6.85 -16.14
CA PHE A 85 -14.97 7.54 -15.30
C PHE A 85 -15.98 6.52 -14.80
N THR A 86 -15.85 6.05 -13.57
CA THR A 86 -16.78 5.11 -12.93
C THR A 86 -17.94 5.82 -12.23
N ARG A 87 -17.84 7.15 -12.06
CA ARG A 87 -18.84 8.02 -11.46
C ARG A 87 -18.92 9.32 -12.23
N TRP A 88 -20.12 9.92 -12.35
CA TRP A 88 -20.36 11.11 -13.15
C TRP A 88 -19.47 12.31 -12.78
N TRP A 89 -19.15 12.51 -11.50
CA TRP A 89 -18.27 13.62 -11.07
C TRP A 89 -16.78 13.42 -11.43
N HIS A 90 -16.37 12.21 -11.82
CA HIS A 90 -15.03 11.99 -12.36
C HIS A 90 -14.76 12.76 -13.65
N LEU A 91 -15.81 13.16 -14.37
CA LEU A 91 -15.70 14.02 -15.57
C LEU A 91 -15.16 15.42 -15.23
N PHE A 92 -15.42 15.89 -14.01
CA PHE A 92 -14.97 17.19 -13.52
C PHE A 92 -13.64 17.10 -12.74
N ASP A 93 -13.17 15.91 -12.41
CA ASP A 93 -11.94 15.67 -11.64
C ASP A 93 -11.00 14.69 -12.36
N ILE A 94 -10.70 15.01 -13.63
CA ILE A 94 -9.79 14.21 -14.47
C ILE A 94 -8.38 14.16 -13.84
N ALA A 95 -7.91 15.28 -13.29
CA ALA A 95 -6.62 15.39 -12.62
C ALA A 95 -6.62 14.98 -11.13
N GLY A 96 -7.70 14.36 -10.66
CA GLY A 96 -7.85 13.93 -9.26
C GLY A 96 -6.66 13.17 -8.70
N PRO A 97 -6.13 12.14 -9.39
CA PRO A 97 -4.96 11.40 -8.91
C PRO A 97 -3.73 12.27 -8.67
N TRP A 98 -3.47 13.26 -9.53
CA TRP A 98 -2.38 14.22 -9.33
C TRP A 98 -2.71 15.23 -8.24
N ARG A 99 -3.90 15.80 -8.26
CA ARG A 99 -4.32 16.83 -7.30
C ARG A 99 -4.20 16.36 -5.85
N VAL A 100 -4.55 15.12 -5.56
CA VAL A 100 -4.46 14.53 -4.21
C VAL A 100 -3.00 14.37 -3.76
N LYS A 101 -2.09 14.03 -4.69
CA LYS A 101 -0.69 13.71 -4.37
C LYS A 101 0.25 14.90 -4.45
N ARG A 102 -0.11 15.98 -5.18
CA ARG A 102 0.79 17.09 -5.54
C ARG A 102 1.49 17.74 -4.36
N GLY A 103 0.82 17.90 -3.21
CA GLY A 103 1.39 18.48 -2.01
C GLY A 103 2.58 17.68 -1.51
N ARG A 104 2.37 16.38 -1.23
CA ARG A 104 3.43 15.46 -0.80
C ARG A 104 4.54 15.28 -1.85
N LEU A 105 4.19 15.23 -3.13
CA LEU A 105 5.19 15.14 -4.21
C LEU A 105 6.09 16.39 -4.25
N SER A 106 5.52 17.57 -3.98
CA SER A 106 6.27 18.82 -3.87
C SER A 106 7.19 18.84 -2.64
N GLU A 107 6.70 18.44 -1.48
CA GLU A 107 7.49 18.30 -0.25
C GLU A 107 8.67 17.33 -0.45
N MET A 108 8.45 16.24 -1.15
CA MET A 108 9.47 15.27 -1.52
C MET A 108 10.37 15.73 -2.67
N LYS A 109 10.17 16.94 -3.21
CA LYS A 109 10.91 17.51 -4.33
C LYS A 109 10.94 16.61 -5.57
N ILE A 110 9.84 15.89 -5.85
CA ILE A 110 9.71 15.06 -7.04
C ILE A 110 9.52 15.97 -8.28
N PRO A 111 10.41 15.90 -9.28
CA PRO A 111 10.36 16.80 -10.43
C PRO A 111 9.05 16.64 -11.22
N MET A 112 8.53 17.73 -11.78
CA MET A 112 7.31 17.71 -12.60
C MET A 112 7.43 16.79 -13.81
N ILE A 113 8.63 16.61 -14.36
CA ILE A 113 8.88 15.69 -15.48
C ILE A 113 8.59 14.24 -15.08
N ALA A 114 8.91 13.86 -13.84
CA ALA A 114 8.63 12.52 -13.30
C ALA A 114 7.13 12.31 -13.03
N GLN A 115 6.35 13.38 -12.91
CA GLN A 115 4.90 13.32 -12.65
C GLN A 115 4.05 13.18 -13.92
N ARG A 116 4.65 12.94 -15.11
CA ARG A 116 3.93 12.80 -16.37
C ARG A 116 3.25 11.46 -16.57
N GLY A 117 3.63 10.44 -15.80
CA GLY A 117 3.06 9.10 -15.86
C GLY A 117 3.34 8.30 -14.60
N TRP A 118 2.60 7.21 -14.44
CA TRP A 118 2.77 6.35 -13.26
C TRP A 118 4.18 5.75 -13.18
N LEU A 119 4.71 5.22 -14.29
CA LEU A 119 6.04 4.58 -14.32
C LEU A 119 7.15 5.57 -13.96
N SER A 120 7.16 6.76 -14.57
CA SER A 120 8.16 7.78 -14.26
C SER A 120 8.08 8.26 -12.82
N LEU A 121 6.86 8.36 -12.27
CA LEU A 121 6.65 8.66 -10.85
C LEU A 121 7.18 7.54 -9.95
N ALA A 122 6.87 6.28 -10.29
CA ALA A 122 7.29 5.12 -9.52
C ALA A 122 8.83 5.01 -9.44
N CYS A 123 9.52 5.18 -10.56
CA CYS A 123 10.99 5.19 -10.60
C CYS A 123 11.56 6.35 -9.76
N ALA A 124 11.05 7.57 -9.93
CA ALA A 124 11.53 8.72 -9.17
C ALA A 124 11.32 8.60 -7.66
N LEU A 125 10.20 8.03 -7.23
CA LEU A 125 9.93 7.75 -5.81
C LEU A 125 10.83 6.64 -5.27
N PHE A 126 11.11 5.62 -6.07
CA PHE A 126 12.01 4.53 -5.71
C PHE A 126 13.45 5.03 -5.57
N ASP A 127 13.94 5.81 -6.53
CA ASP A 127 15.27 6.44 -6.47
C ASP A 127 15.41 7.33 -5.25
N ARG A 128 14.38 8.12 -4.97
CA ARG A 128 14.34 8.97 -3.79
C ARG A 128 14.41 8.17 -2.50
N ALA A 129 13.69 7.04 -2.46
CA ALA A 129 13.73 6.15 -1.30
C ALA A 129 15.13 5.54 -1.10
N LEU A 130 15.82 5.15 -2.18
CA LEU A 130 17.19 4.66 -2.12
C LEU A 130 18.17 5.76 -1.68
N GLN A 131 18.11 6.95 -2.28
CA GLN A 131 18.99 8.08 -1.96
C GLN A 131 18.87 8.56 -0.51
N GLU A 132 17.67 8.49 0.05
CA GLU A 132 17.38 8.89 1.43
C GLU A 132 17.45 7.72 2.42
N GLU A 133 17.88 6.55 1.98
CA GLU A 133 17.98 5.33 2.81
C GLU A 133 16.69 5.03 3.57
N ARG A 134 15.55 5.20 2.88
CA ARG A 134 14.24 4.99 3.50
C ARG A 134 14.06 3.54 3.94
N PRO A 135 13.40 3.26 5.07
CA PRO A 135 13.26 1.92 5.64
C PRO A 135 12.63 0.89 4.71
N PHE A 136 11.73 1.32 3.84
CA PHE A 136 11.09 0.45 2.85
C PHE A 136 10.51 1.22 1.67
N PHE A 137 10.29 0.49 0.58
CA PHE A 137 9.41 0.87 -0.53
C PHE A 137 8.34 -0.21 -0.68
N HIS A 138 7.08 0.16 -0.53
CA HIS A 138 5.94 -0.74 -0.66
C HIS A 138 5.04 -0.33 -1.83
N LEU A 139 4.93 -1.23 -2.80
CA LEU A 139 3.99 -1.13 -3.91
C LEU A 139 2.77 -2.01 -3.64
N TRP A 140 1.57 -1.48 -3.83
CA TRP A 140 0.35 -2.27 -3.77
C TRP A 140 -0.61 -1.94 -4.91
N GLY A 141 -1.57 -2.81 -5.16
CA GLY A 141 -2.60 -2.59 -6.16
C GLY A 141 -3.57 -3.76 -6.22
N HIS A 142 -4.70 -3.53 -6.87
CA HIS A 142 -5.69 -4.56 -7.14
C HIS A 142 -5.47 -5.15 -8.51
N THR A 143 -5.38 -6.47 -8.61
CA THR A 143 -5.20 -7.20 -9.89
C THR A 143 -6.25 -6.79 -10.92
N GLU A 144 -7.50 -6.58 -10.47
CA GLU A 144 -8.59 -6.14 -11.35
C GLU A 144 -8.36 -4.72 -11.89
N GLU A 145 -7.85 -3.78 -11.06
CA GLU A 145 -7.54 -2.42 -11.50
C GLU A 145 -6.36 -2.40 -12.47
N ILE A 146 -5.32 -3.20 -12.20
CA ILE A 146 -4.17 -3.34 -13.10
C ILE A 146 -4.64 -3.79 -14.49
N ARG A 147 -5.52 -4.79 -14.56
CA ARG A 147 -6.11 -5.28 -15.81
C ARG A 147 -7.03 -4.23 -16.45
N ARG A 148 -7.93 -3.63 -15.68
CA ARG A 148 -8.94 -2.66 -16.12
C ARG A 148 -8.30 -1.43 -16.76
N TYR A 149 -7.20 -0.96 -16.20
CA TYR A 149 -6.51 0.24 -16.64
C TYR A 149 -5.32 -0.03 -17.57
N GLY A 150 -5.02 -1.29 -17.88
CA GLY A 150 -3.93 -1.69 -18.77
C GLY A 150 -2.55 -1.37 -18.22
N MET A 151 -2.34 -1.53 -16.91
CA MET A 151 -1.10 -1.16 -16.23
C MET A 151 -0.09 -2.31 -16.09
N GLN A 152 -0.33 -3.45 -16.74
CA GLN A 152 0.59 -4.60 -16.70
C GLN A 152 1.99 -4.24 -17.25
N GLY A 153 2.03 -3.45 -18.34
CA GLY A 153 3.28 -2.97 -18.93
C GLY A 153 4.06 -2.06 -17.98
N ASP A 154 3.37 -1.10 -17.36
CA ASP A 154 3.98 -0.21 -16.36
C ASP A 154 4.53 -0.99 -15.17
N LEU A 155 3.77 -1.96 -14.64
CA LEU A 155 4.22 -2.83 -13.56
C LEU A 155 5.46 -3.64 -13.96
N LYS A 156 5.43 -4.29 -15.13
CA LYS A 156 6.57 -5.08 -15.64
C LYS A 156 7.83 -4.22 -15.76
N ASN A 157 7.71 -3.03 -16.35
CA ASN A 157 8.83 -2.13 -16.54
C ASN A 157 9.37 -1.61 -15.20
N PHE A 158 8.49 -1.30 -14.25
CA PHE A 158 8.92 -0.90 -12.91
C PHE A 158 9.64 -2.04 -12.17
N LEU A 159 9.13 -3.28 -12.24
CA LEU A 159 9.80 -4.42 -11.62
C LEU A 159 11.17 -4.72 -12.27
N ALA A 160 11.31 -4.54 -13.58
CA ALA A 160 12.59 -4.63 -14.26
C ALA A 160 13.56 -3.55 -13.75
N TYR A 161 13.10 -2.31 -13.63
CA TYR A 161 13.88 -1.21 -13.06
C TYR A 161 14.34 -1.49 -11.62
N VAL A 162 13.44 -1.98 -10.76
CA VAL A 162 13.77 -2.39 -9.39
C VAL A 162 14.81 -3.53 -9.39
N HIS A 163 14.72 -4.48 -10.34
CA HIS A 163 15.66 -5.59 -10.46
C HIS A 163 17.08 -5.12 -10.81
N GLU A 164 17.23 -4.05 -11.58
CA GLU A 164 18.54 -3.44 -11.88
C GLU A 164 19.25 -2.95 -10.60
N HIS A 165 18.48 -2.60 -9.57
CA HIS A 165 18.96 -2.12 -8.27
C HIS A 165 19.02 -3.24 -7.19
N ARG A 166 18.93 -4.52 -7.58
CA ARG A 166 18.89 -5.67 -6.63
C ARG A 166 20.06 -5.74 -5.65
N GLY A 167 21.19 -5.14 -5.97
CA GLY A 167 22.36 -5.06 -5.07
C GLY A 167 22.19 -4.09 -3.90
N ALA A 168 21.24 -3.14 -4.00
CA ALA A 168 20.97 -2.11 -2.99
C ALA A 168 19.70 -2.37 -2.17
N ILE A 169 18.95 -3.44 -2.49
CA ILE A 169 17.66 -3.72 -1.89
C ILE A 169 17.54 -5.17 -1.42
N THR A 170 16.67 -5.40 -0.45
CA THR A 170 16.27 -6.73 0.00
C THR A 170 14.77 -6.89 -0.16
N PRO A 171 14.28 -7.76 -1.06
CA PRO A 171 12.86 -8.08 -1.13
C PRO A 171 12.39 -8.77 0.16
N LEU A 172 11.30 -8.29 0.73
CA LEU A 172 10.74 -8.81 1.97
C LEU A 172 9.24 -9.07 1.83
N THR A 173 8.76 -10.07 2.57
CA THR A 173 7.32 -10.18 2.86
C THR A 173 6.91 -9.10 3.87
N ASN A 174 5.62 -8.79 3.95
CA ASN A 174 5.13 -7.83 4.96
C ASN A 174 5.44 -8.28 6.40
N GLY A 175 5.32 -9.57 6.70
CA GLY A 175 5.68 -10.11 8.01
C GLY A 175 7.17 -9.95 8.32
N ALA A 176 8.05 -10.26 7.36
CA ALA A 176 9.49 -10.06 7.52
C ALA A 176 9.86 -8.57 7.70
N LEU A 177 9.14 -7.66 7.03
CA LEU A 177 9.33 -6.23 7.21
C LEU A 177 8.96 -5.80 8.63
N VAL A 178 7.82 -6.28 9.17
CA VAL A 178 7.40 -5.98 10.55
C VAL A 178 8.47 -6.45 11.54
N SER A 179 8.93 -7.69 11.41
CA SER A 179 9.99 -8.21 12.28
C SER A 179 11.25 -7.37 12.22
N ARG A 180 11.64 -6.89 11.02
CA ARG A 180 12.84 -6.07 10.84
C ARG A 180 12.73 -4.66 11.42
N LEU A 181 11.54 -4.07 11.41
CA LEU A 181 11.34 -2.68 11.85
C LEU A 181 11.00 -2.54 13.33
N PHE A 182 10.43 -3.59 13.95
CA PHE A 182 9.83 -3.48 15.29
C PHE A 182 10.33 -4.54 16.30
N THR A 183 11.31 -5.36 15.91
CA THR A 183 12.05 -6.26 16.80
C THR A 183 13.46 -5.75 17.01
#